data_708adf88caf45cbaf7f14cf5bc0f1af5
#
_entry.id   708adf88caf45cbaf7f14cf5bc0f1af5
#
_cell.length_a   1.000
_cell.length_b   1.000
_cell.length_c   1.000
_cell.angle_alpha   90.00
_cell.angle_beta   90.00
_cell.angle_gamma   90.00
#
_symmetry.space_group_name_H-M   'P 1'
#
loop_
_entity.id
_entity.type
_entity.pdbx_description
1 polymer ?
#
loop_
_entity_poly.entity_id
_entity_poly.type
_entity_poly.pdbx_seq_one_letter_code
_entity_poly.pdbx_strand_id
1 'polypeptide(L)'
;MIWDYDVMMHGTWDSNAHNAFTDNALNIIERYIEKGHGVLSGHDTIGANLGTKYGMSKLGDKFNITRGVWWGSQANGYDINYQWFIGSNKVRITKKGFLTQFPWNLGPVGTVLNVPYTHTASNGAKGNVWMEFEKPEMDIEKDGNKIALNQLPSGSNYSYYLTTWNNTAMIQTGHSNGNSTEDERKVLANTLFYLKQLTHKKEILDNSARDIANPNNPTNITTAVNEDNTTNIRFRRPEDNGSTYEYYLKGLDGAREFTSDTKSATITTGVKKYKYQVVEGTADPAEDGWREVETTGDNENLNIGEVNYTGTPKYIHIKSVDGAGNESEVYTQKLEKPNTQEIEITKEVVNPKNEYKVGDRLTYKVKFKIKENDTNKGRISNIELVDTYNSSYLKLVNNSIVKQNGIEVNTSTIGKIQTTIPTLNYGETKEIQYDMEILDTANRKRRCNK
;
A
#
# COMPACT_ATOMS: atom_id res chain seq x y z
N MET A 1 16.58 36.79 -17.34
CA MET A 1 17.34 36.52 -16.08
C MET A 1 16.79 35.25 -15.48
N ILE A 2 17.50 34.55 -14.54
CA ILE A 2 17.04 33.29 -13.94
C ILE A 2 15.61 33.39 -13.35
N TRP A 3 15.22 34.55 -12.86
CA TRP A 3 13.91 34.84 -12.26
C TRP A 3 12.72 34.79 -13.23
N ASP A 4 12.97 34.73 -14.51
CA ASP A 4 11.94 34.69 -15.56
C ASP A 4 11.52 33.25 -15.85
N TYR A 5 12.18 32.26 -15.21
CA TYR A 5 11.96 30.85 -15.39
C TYR A 5 11.38 30.21 -14.12
N ASP A 6 10.54 29.23 -14.28
CA ASP A 6 9.93 28.50 -13.15
C ASP A 6 10.85 27.41 -12.60
N VAL A 7 11.67 26.81 -13.45
CA VAL A 7 12.55 25.70 -13.10
C VAL A 7 13.93 25.91 -13.70
N MET A 8 14.94 25.75 -12.87
CA MET A 8 16.33 25.66 -13.30
C MET A 8 16.75 24.18 -13.30
N MET A 9 17.49 23.77 -14.34
CA MET A 9 18.12 22.46 -14.42
C MET A 9 19.62 22.62 -14.58
N HIS A 10 20.40 21.85 -13.79
CA HIS A 10 21.85 21.85 -13.84
C HIS A 10 22.40 20.43 -13.78
N GLY A 11 23.34 20.12 -14.67
CA GLY A 11 24.13 18.90 -14.59
C GLY A 11 23.41 17.65 -15.07
N THR A 12 23.22 17.51 -16.37
CA THR A 12 22.64 16.30 -16.99
C THR A 12 23.64 15.56 -17.87
N TRP A 13 24.92 15.77 -17.61
CA TRP A 13 25.95 15.04 -18.30
C TRP A 13 26.93 14.40 -17.31
N ASP A 14 27.79 13.54 -17.85
CA ASP A 14 28.94 13.02 -17.15
C ASP A 14 29.95 14.09 -16.76
N SER A 15 30.70 13.86 -15.68
CA SER A 15 31.76 14.78 -15.23
C SER A 15 31.33 16.19 -14.80
N ASN A 16 30.10 16.37 -14.35
CA ASN A 16 29.64 17.66 -13.80
C ASN A 16 30.43 18.11 -12.56
N ALA A 17 31.18 17.22 -11.95
CA ALA A 17 32.09 17.50 -10.84
C ALA A 17 33.14 18.62 -11.13
N HIS A 18 33.39 18.92 -12.40
CA HIS A 18 34.35 19.93 -12.81
C HIS A 18 33.73 21.32 -13.04
N ASN A 19 32.40 21.46 -12.92
CA ASN A 19 31.67 22.68 -13.21
C ASN A 19 31.28 23.41 -11.90
N ALA A 20 32.28 23.99 -11.22
CA ALA A 20 32.00 24.74 -10.00
C ALA A 20 31.32 26.08 -10.31
N PHE A 21 30.29 26.41 -9.53
CA PHE A 21 29.73 27.76 -9.48
C PHE A 21 30.55 28.69 -8.61
N THR A 22 30.58 29.97 -8.92
CA THR A 22 31.07 30.98 -7.99
C THR A 22 30.14 31.10 -6.80
N ASP A 23 30.64 31.58 -5.66
CA ASP A 23 29.83 31.83 -4.47
C ASP A 23 28.66 32.78 -4.76
N ASN A 24 28.85 33.79 -5.61
CA ASN A 24 27.78 34.67 -6.00
C ASN A 24 26.67 33.93 -6.79
N ALA A 25 27.05 33.04 -7.71
CA ALA A 25 26.08 32.23 -8.45
C ALA A 25 25.31 31.27 -7.51
N LEU A 26 25.99 30.63 -6.56
CA LEU A 26 25.36 29.78 -5.54
C LEU A 26 24.37 30.56 -4.68
N ASN A 27 24.75 31.78 -4.22
CA ASN A 27 23.83 32.63 -3.46
C ASN A 27 22.58 33.02 -4.28
N ILE A 28 22.72 33.23 -5.58
CA ILE A 28 21.57 33.50 -6.46
C ILE A 28 20.68 32.24 -6.55
N ILE A 29 21.25 31.04 -6.73
CA ILE A 29 20.51 29.79 -6.81
C ILE A 29 19.81 29.50 -5.48
N GLU A 30 20.50 29.71 -4.35
CA GLU A 30 19.90 29.55 -3.04
C GLU A 30 18.67 30.45 -2.85
N ARG A 31 18.78 31.72 -3.19
CA ARG A 31 17.65 32.66 -3.16
C ARG A 31 16.53 32.27 -4.14
N TYR A 32 16.88 31.67 -5.25
CA TYR A 32 15.92 31.16 -6.24
C TYR A 32 15.09 30.01 -5.63
N ILE A 33 15.76 29.07 -4.95
CA ILE A 33 15.09 27.99 -4.19
C ILE A 33 14.21 28.57 -3.09
N GLU A 34 14.72 29.50 -2.29
CA GLU A 34 14.00 30.11 -1.15
C GLU A 34 12.75 30.87 -1.58
N LYS A 35 12.74 31.41 -2.78
CA LYS A 35 11.57 32.07 -3.39
C LYS A 35 10.55 31.07 -3.98
N GLY A 36 10.81 29.77 -3.88
CA GLY A 36 9.88 28.72 -4.29
C GLY A 36 10.01 28.28 -5.74
N HIS A 37 11.06 28.68 -6.45
CA HIS A 37 11.31 28.17 -7.81
C HIS A 37 11.90 26.77 -7.78
N GLY A 38 11.55 25.94 -8.77
CA GLY A 38 12.04 24.58 -8.88
C GLY A 38 13.51 24.48 -9.29
N VAL A 39 14.29 23.59 -8.67
CA VAL A 39 15.67 23.32 -9.12
C VAL A 39 15.88 21.81 -9.24
N LEU A 40 16.27 21.36 -10.43
CA LEU A 40 16.71 20.00 -10.71
C LEU A 40 18.23 19.94 -10.81
N SER A 41 18.84 19.16 -9.94
CA SER A 41 20.27 18.88 -9.93
C SER A 41 20.50 17.48 -10.52
N GLY A 42 21.45 17.37 -11.43
CA GLY A 42 21.78 16.11 -12.08
C GLY A 42 22.96 15.39 -11.46
N HIS A 43 23.43 14.39 -12.16
CA HIS A 43 24.57 13.55 -11.80
C HIS A 43 25.82 14.39 -11.49
N ASP A 44 26.57 14.01 -10.47
CA ASP A 44 27.84 14.62 -10.07
C ASP A 44 27.80 16.13 -9.76
N THR A 45 26.64 16.67 -9.38
CA THR A 45 26.51 18.11 -9.06
C THR A 45 26.60 18.39 -7.57
N ILE A 46 26.29 17.41 -6.71
CA ILE A 46 26.35 17.49 -5.24
C ILE A 46 27.21 16.34 -4.72
N GLY A 47 28.27 16.65 -4.03
CA GLY A 47 29.19 15.69 -3.45
C GLY A 47 30.07 16.31 -2.36
N ALA A 48 31.08 15.58 -1.87
CA ALA A 48 31.87 15.97 -0.70
C ALA A 48 32.75 17.19 -0.88
N ASN A 49 33.08 17.58 -2.10
CA ASN A 49 34.01 18.72 -2.31
C ASN A 49 33.25 20.05 -2.39
N LEU A 50 33.27 20.80 -1.30
CA LEU A 50 32.60 22.10 -1.19
C LEU A 50 33.27 23.26 -1.93
N GLY A 51 34.46 23.08 -2.46
CA GLY A 51 35.28 24.20 -2.92
C GLY A 51 35.48 24.33 -4.42
N THR A 52 35.78 23.25 -5.13
CA THR A 52 36.30 23.31 -6.50
C THR A 52 35.73 22.29 -7.47
N LYS A 53 35.01 21.32 -6.97
CA LYS A 53 34.31 20.28 -7.73
C LYS A 53 32.87 20.23 -7.25
N TYR A 54 31.94 19.70 -8.05
CA TYR A 54 30.52 19.65 -7.72
C TYR A 54 29.87 21.03 -7.51
N GLY A 55 29.39 21.58 -8.58
CA GLY A 55 28.92 22.98 -8.65
C GLY A 55 27.91 23.38 -7.58
N MET A 56 27.09 22.44 -7.09
CA MET A 56 26.02 22.71 -6.14
C MET A 56 26.25 22.10 -4.75
N SER A 57 27.44 21.60 -4.43
CA SER A 57 27.71 20.90 -3.17
C SER A 57 27.41 21.73 -1.92
N LYS A 58 27.64 23.06 -1.96
CA LYS A 58 27.30 23.97 -0.85
C LYS A 58 25.79 24.07 -0.60
N LEU A 59 24.97 23.69 -1.58
CA LEU A 59 23.51 23.67 -1.47
C LEU A 59 22.94 22.27 -1.14
N GLY A 60 23.79 21.31 -0.82
CA GLY A 60 23.36 19.92 -0.52
C GLY A 60 22.25 19.82 0.51
N ASP A 61 22.24 20.68 1.52
CA ASP A 61 21.20 20.75 2.54
C ASP A 61 19.84 21.20 1.97
N LYS A 62 19.84 22.06 0.93
CA LYS A 62 18.60 22.48 0.24
C LYS A 62 17.97 21.32 -0.58
N PHE A 63 18.77 20.31 -0.92
CA PHE A 63 18.35 19.10 -1.62
C PHE A 63 18.17 17.92 -0.66
N ASN A 64 18.50 18.09 0.60
CA ASN A 64 18.50 17.05 1.65
C ASN A 64 19.35 15.82 1.24
N ILE A 65 20.57 16.08 0.77
CA ILE A 65 21.54 15.08 0.31
C ILE A 65 22.64 14.91 1.34
N THR A 66 22.92 13.65 1.72
CA THR A 66 24.10 13.26 2.50
C THR A 66 25.30 13.16 1.59
N ARG A 67 26.40 13.78 1.95
CA ARG A 67 27.67 13.77 1.22
C ARG A 67 28.65 12.84 1.90
N GLY A 68 29.18 11.88 1.17
CA GLY A 68 30.27 11.01 1.60
C GLY A 68 31.63 11.50 1.11
N VAL A 69 32.66 10.78 1.43
CA VAL A 69 34.03 11.04 0.95
C VAL A 69 34.09 10.72 -0.55
N TRP A 70 34.72 11.62 -1.32
CA TRP A 70 34.89 11.36 -2.74
C TRP A 70 36.09 10.47 -3.03
N TRP A 71 35.96 9.59 -3.99
CA TRP A 71 36.99 8.67 -4.46
C TRP A 71 38.26 9.36 -4.88
N GLY A 72 39.39 9.02 -4.26
CA GLY A 72 40.72 9.50 -4.65
C GLY A 72 41.01 10.98 -4.38
N SER A 73 40.18 11.70 -3.67
CA SER A 73 40.44 13.11 -3.31
C SER A 73 40.41 13.32 -1.79
N GLN A 74 41.22 14.26 -1.32
CA GLN A 74 41.07 14.80 0.03
C GLN A 74 39.83 15.72 0.03
N ALA A 75 38.68 15.14 0.24
CA ALA A 75 37.42 15.86 0.20
C ALA A 75 37.20 16.61 1.52
N ASN A 76 36.97 17.91 1.43
CA ASN A 76 36.51 18.73 2.54
C ASN A 76 34.98 18.79 2.52
N GLY A 77 34.37 18.75 3.71
CA GLY A 77 32.94 19.00 3.85
C GLY A 77 32.02 17.81 3.53
N TYR A 78 32.43 16.62 3.84
CA TYR A 78 31.56 15.45 3.86
C TYR A 78 30.72 15.39 5.14
N ASP A 79 29.55 14.78 5.05
CA ASP A 79 28.66 14.55 6.20
C ASP A 79 29.01 13.23 6.90
N ILE A 80 29.49 12.24 6.12
CA ILE A 80 29.88 10.91 6.63
C ILE A 80 31.20 10.44 6.00
N ASN A 81 32.05 9.79 6.80
CA ASN A 81 33.35 9.28 6.36
C ASN A 81 33.23 7.90 5.68
N TYR A 82 32.51 7.87 4.57
CA TYR A 82 32.31 6.69 3.73
C TYR A 82 32.34 7.14 2.28
N GLN A 83 32.83 6.27 1.40
CA GLN A 83 32.71 6.45 -0.03
C GLN A 83 31.92 5.30 -0.64
N TRP A 84 31.15 5.59 -1.68
CA TRP A 84 30.37 4.58 -2.38
C TRP A 84 30.11 4.96 -3.83
N PHE A 85 29.99 3.91 -4.61
CA PHE A 85 29.59 3.92 -6.00
C PHE A 85 28.51 2.85 -6.15
N ILE A 86 27.27 3.26 -6.45
CA ILE A 86 26.13 2.35 -6.58
C ILE A 86 25.44 2.68 -7.88
N GLY A 87 25.43 1.75 -8.85
CA GLY A 87 24.95 2.05 -10.19
C GLY A 87 24.25 0.90 -10.88
N SER A 88 23.40 1.24 -11.85
CA SER A 88 22.68 0.31 -12.69
C SER A 88 22.20 0.98 -13.97
N ASN A 89 21.81 0.20 -14.96
CA ASN A 89 21.06 0.65 -16.13
C ASN A 89 19.54 0.43 -15.99
N LYS A 90 19.08 0.09 -14.78
CA LYS A 90 17.67 -0.13 -14.46
C LYS A 90 17.33 0.56 -13.16
N VAL A 91 16.14 1.15 -13.10
CA VAL A 91 15.62 1.80 -11.91
C VAL A 91 14.21 1.31 -11.62
N ARG A 92 13.90 1.16 -10.33
CA ARG A 92 12.58 0.72 -9.85
C ARG A 92 11.83 1.89 -9.27
N ILE A 93 10.56 2.04 -9.61
CA ILE A 93 9.65 2.99 -8.98
C ILE A 93 9.37 2.55 -7.55
N THR A 94 9.65 3.41 -6.58
CA THR A 94 9.46 3.14 -5.14
C THR A 94 8.27 3.90 -4.55
N LYS A 95 7.85 4.99 -5.21
CA LYS A 95 6.75 5.85 -4.72
C LYS A 95 5.80 6.17 -5.88
N LYS A 96 4.49 6.01 -5.65
CA LYS A 96 3.44 6.45 -6.57
C LYS A 96 3.09 7.91 -6.30
N GLY A 97 2.83 8.68 -7.33
CA GLY A 97 2.27 10.01 -7.18
C GLY A 97 2.37 10.86 -8.44
N PHE A 98 2.16 12.18 -8.30
CA PHE A 98 2.11 13.10 -9.43
C PHE A 98 3.34 12.97 -10.33
N LEU A 99 4.53 12.96 -9.75
CA LEU A 99 5.80 12.85 -10.49
C LEU A 99 5.87 11.56 -11.33
N THR A 100 5.34 10.44 -10.86
CA THR A 100 5.37 9.15 -11.59
C THR A 100 4.20 8.96 -12.54
N GLN A 101 3.25 9.90 -12.58
CA GLN A 101 2.02 9.79 -13.37
C GLN A 101 1.88 10.85 -14.45
N PHE A 102 2.51 12.02 -14.31
CA PHE A 102 2.26 13.19 -15.17
C PHE A 102 3.55 13.91 -15.60
N PRO A 103 3.62 14.36 -16.87
CA PRO A 103 2.64 14.12 -17.94
C PRO A 103 2.63 12.69 -18.50
N TRP A 104 3.61 11.87 -18.11
CA TRP A 104 3.73 10.49 -18.56
C TRP A 104 3.47 9.53 -17.40
N ASN A 105 2.57 8.57 -17.60
CA ASN A 105 2.41 7.50 -16.64
C ASN A 105 3.59 6.52 -16.77
N LEU A 106 4.42 6.46 -15.73
CA LEU A 106 5.62 5.60 -15.69
C LEU A 106 5.31 4.18 -15.16
N GLY A 107 4.08 3.95 -14.71
CA GLY A 107 3.63 2.67 -14.15
C GLY A 107 3.48 2.69 -12.62
N PRO A 108 2.98 1.58 -12.05
CA PRO A 108 2.81 1.42 -10.60
C PRO A 108 4.15 1.27 -9.87
N VAL A 109 4.11 1.36 -8.53
CA VAL A 109 5.25 1.00 -7.67
C VAL A 109 5.72 -0.42 -7.99
N GLY A 110 7.02 -0.59 -8.10
CA GLY A 110 7.66 -1.84 -8.52
C GLY A 110 7.97 -1.94 -10.02
N THR A 111 7.43 -1.03 -10.86
CA THR A 111 7.80 -0.96 -12.29
C THR A 111 9.29 -0.68 -12.43
N VAL A 112 9.95 -1.44 -13.29
CA VAL A 112 11.36 -1.27 -13.63
C VAL A 112 11.47 -0.54 -14.96
N LEU A 113 12.19 0.59 -14.96
CA LEU A 113 12.45 1.43 -16.11
C LEU A 113 13.90 1.23 -16.57
N ASN A 114 14.13 1.38 -17.87
CA ASN A 114 15.47 1.29 -18.44
C ASN A 114 16.07 2.69 -18.62
N VAL A 115 17.26 2.89 -18.07
CA VAL A 115 18.02 4.14 -18.18
C VAL A 115 19.42 3.83 -18.72
N PRO A 116 20.16 4.78 -19.28
CA PRO A 116 21.59 4.59 -19.51
C PRO A 116 22.27 4.22 -18.19
N TYR A 117 23.31 3.40 -18.25
CA TYR A 117 24.05 3.05 -17.02
C TYR A 117 24.52 4.34 -16.32
N THR A 118 24.23 4.44 -15.05
CA THR A 118 24.58 5.58 -14.21
C THR A 118 24.67 5.16 -12.74
N HIS A 119 25.07 6.08 -11.85
CA HIS A 119 25.36 5.73 -10.46
C HIS A 119 25.19 6.91 -9.50
N THR A 120 25.12 6.61 -8.21
CA THR A 120 25.46 7.55 -7.14
C THR A 120 26.98 7.52 -6.91
N ALA A 121 27.57 8.65 -6.57
CA ALA A 121 28.97 8.73 -6.21
C ALA A 121 29.10 9.53 -4.90
N SER A 122 29.15 8.83 -3.80
CA SER A 122 29.26 9.39 -2.44
C SER A 122 28.21 10.49 -2.14
N ASN A 123 27.01 10.31 -2.67
CA ASN A 123 25.83 11.12 -2.35
C ASN A 123 24.63 10.23 -2.01
N GLY A 124 23.86 10.56 -0.98
CA GLY A 124 22.71 9.78 -0.50
C GLY A 124 21.50 10.67 -0.22
N ALA A 125 20.32 10.19 -0.55
CA ALA A 125 19.08 10.94 -0.39
C ALA A 125 18.48 10.77 1.02
N LYS A 126 18.13 11.88 1.68
CA LYS A 126 17.27 11.92 2.87
C LYS A 126 15.86 12.39 2.54
N GLY A 127 15.64 12.90 1.34
CA GLY A 127 14.35 13.37 0.85
C GLY A 127 13.41 12.23 0.40
N ASN A 128 12.38 12.60 -0.36
CA ASN A 128 11.45 11.65 -0.96
C ASN A 128 12.09 10.92 -2.13
N VAL A 129 12.40 9.64 -1.94
CA VAL A 129 12.94 8.79 -3.00
C VAL A 129 11.80 8.25 -3.87
N TRP A 130 11.84 8.57 -5.16
CA TRP A 130 10.85 8.16 -6.15
C TRP A 130 11.25 6.91 -6.92
N MET A 131 12.56 6.76 -7.12
CA MET A 131 13.15 5.65 -7.86
C MET A 131 14.49 5.28 -7.27
N GLU A 132 14.76 3.97 -7.25
CA GLU A 132 16.01 3.38 -6.81
C GLU A 132 16.64 2.54 -7.93
N PHE A 133 17.95 2.37 -7.90
CA PHE A 133 18.65 1.44 -8.79
C PHE A 133 18.17 0.01 -8.53
N GLU A 134 17.82 -0.69 -9.60
CA GLU A 134 17.42 -2.09 -9.58
C GLU A 134 18.65 -2.99 -9.72
N LYS A 135 18.88 -3.88 -8.74
CA LYS A 135 20.02 -4.81 -8.69
C LYS A 135 21.34 -4.12 -9.04
N PRO A 136 21.72 -3.06 -8.31
CA PRO A 136 22.88 -2.28 -8.66
C PRO A 136 24.19 -3.01 -8.47
N GLU A 137 25.19 -2.64 -9.28
CA GLU A 137 26.59 -2.84 -8.93
C GLU A 137 26.97 -1.90 -7.80
N MET A 138 27.74 -2.38 -6.83
CA MET A 138 28.08 -1.61 -5.64
C MET A 138 29.57 -1.73 -5.33
N ASP A 139 30.17 -0.58 -5.10
CA ASP A 139 31.51 -0.45 -4.55
C ASP A 139 31.48 0.53 -3.39
N ILE A 140 31.58 0.00 -2.15
CA ILE A 140 31.42 0.78 -0.93
C ILE A 140 32.64 0.58 -0.06
N GLU A 141 33.23 1.67 0.41
CA GLU A 141 34.45 1.63 1.20
C GLU A 141 34.36 2.56 2.42
N LYS A 142 35.07 2.12 3.47
CA LYS A 142 35.40 2.93 4.64
C LYS A 142 36.87 2.72 4.99
N ASP A 143 37.63 3.78 5.06
CA ASP A 143 39.05 3.75 5.43
C ASP A 143 39.86 2.72 4.60
N GLY A 144 39.55 2.61 3.30
CA GLY A 144 40.17 1.69 2.36
C GLY A 144 39.68 0.24 2.42
N ASN A 145 38.70 -0.08 3.27
CA ASN A 145 38.13 -1.42 3.39
C ASN A 145 36.76 -1.50 2.72
N LYS A 146 36.54 -2.54 1.93
CA LYS A 146 35.22 -2.84 1.33
C LYS A 146 34.22 -3.20 2.42
N ILE A 147 33.01 -2.64 2.33
CA ILE A 147 31.93 -2.90 3.26
C ILE A 147 30.62 -3.18 2.50
N ALA A 148 29.64 -3.76 3.19
CA ALA A 148 28.31 -3.98 2.64
C ALA A 148 27.41 -2.74 2.79
N LEU A 149 26.38 -2.64 1.94
CA LEU A 149 25.43 -1.52 1.93
C LEU A 149 24.76 -1.28 3.30
N ASN A 150 24.45 -2.35 4.01
CA ASN A 150 23.82 -2.27 5.33
C ASN A 150 24.75 -1.78 6.45
N GLN A 151 26.03 -1.57 6.16
CA GLN A 151 27.01 -0.99 7.07
C GLN A 151 27.16 0.54 6.90
N LEU A 152 26.52 1.11 5.89
CA LEU A 152 26.41 2.56 5.78
C LEU A 152 25.48 3.11 6.88
N PRO A 153 25.72 4.33 7.37
CA PRO A 153 24.88 4.95 8.39
C PRO A 153 23.40 5.01 7.98
N SER A 154 22.49 4.73 8.90
CA SER A 154 21.06 4.84 8.65
C SER A 154 20.62 6.29 8.38
N GLY A 155 19.44 6.48 7.79
CA GLY A 155 18.83 7.80 7.57
C GLY A 155 19.03 8.39 6.18
N SER A 156 19.73 7.68 5.28
CA SER A 156 19.86 8.07 3.87
C SER A 156 19.65 6.86 2.96
N ASN A 157 19.08 7.10 1.79
CA ASN A 157 19.04 6.13 0.70
C ASN A 157 20.25 6.36 -0.21
N TYR A 158 21.13 5.39 -0.26
CA TYR A 158 22.39 5.46 -1.02
C TYR A 158 22.28 4.90 -2.44
N SER A 159 21.14 4.27 -2.75
CA SER A 159 20.84 3.66 -4.04
C SER A 159 19.78 4.41 -4.86
N TYR A 160 19.48 5.65 -4.49
CA TYR A 160 18.47 6.43 -5.18
C TYR A 160 18.89 6.79 -6.61
N TYR A 161 17.91 6.80 -7.50
CA TYR A 161 18.05 7.38 -8.84
C TYR A 161 17.43 8.77 -8.91
N LEU A 162 16.26 8.96 -8.30
CA LEU A 162 15.53 10.24 -8.25
C LEU A 162 15.00 10.49 -6.85
N THR A 163 15.33 11.67 -6.30
CA THR A 163 14.81 12.17 -5.02
C THR A 163 14.31 13.59 -5.16
N THR A 164 13.34 13.97 -4.32
CA THR A 164 12.86 15.35 -4.17
C THR A 164 12.88 15.78 -2.72
N TRP A 165 13.07 17.09 -2.53
CA TRP A 165 12.95 17.73 -1.23
C TRP A 165 12.44 19.17 -1.41
N ASN A 166 11.29 19.50 -0.79
CA ASN A 166 10.61 20.77 -1.05
C ASN A 166 10.45 21.02 -2.56
N ASN A 167 10.96 22.14 -3.06
CA ASN A 167 10.95 22.51 -4.48
C ASN A 167 12.25 22.14 -5.21
N THR A 168 13.04 21.21 -4.69
CA THR A 168 14.27 20.74 -5.32
C THR A 168 14.17 19.25 -5.68
N ALA A 169 14.95 18.83 -6.65
CA ALA A 169 15.12 17.43 -7.01
C ALA A 169 16.56 17.14 -7.41
N MET A 170 17.02 15.90 -7.13
CA MET A 170 18.28 15.39 -7.65
C MET A 170 18.04 14.08 -8.37
N ILE A 171 18.58 13.98 -9.59
CA ILE A 171 18.47 12.81 -10.46
C ILE A 171 19.86 12.34 -10.89
N GLN A 172 20.06 11.03 -10.95
CA GLN A 172 21.35 10.43 -11.35
C GLN A 172 21.43 10.19 -12.86
N THR A 173 20.88 11.08 -13.68
CA THR A 173 21.08 11.05 -15.13
C THR A 173 22.41 11.71 -15.51
N GLY A 174 23.13 11.18 -16.51
CA GLY A 174 24.40 11.81 -16.89
C GLY A 174 25.24 11.00 -17.88
N HIS A 175 25.16 9.70 -17.88
CA HIS A 175 26.02 8.85 -18.72
C HIS A 175 25.41 8.49 -20.09
N SER A 176 24.40 9.21 -20.54
CA SER A 176 23.70 8.89 -21.79
C SER A 176 24.50 9.21 -23.06
N ASN A 177 25.52 10.08 -22.99
CA ASN A 177 26.28 10.52 -24.15
C ASN A 177 25.40 10.89 -25.37
N GLY A 178 24.25 11.51 -25.12
CA GLY A 178 23.27 11.84 -26.15
C GLY A 178 22.30 10.69 -26.51
N ASN A 179 22.45 9.50 -25.93
CA ASN A 179 21.63 8.32 -26.20
C ASN A 179 20.69 8.01 -25.03
N SER A 180 19.94 8.99 -24.59
CA SER A 180 18.93 8.85 -23.54
C SER A 180 17.84 7.85 -23.96
N THR A 181 17.44 7.01 -23.04
CA THR A 181 16.32 6.08 -23.26
C THR A 181 14.96 6.81 -23.25
N GLU A 182 13.92 6.16 -23.74
CA GLU A 182 12.57 6.73 -23.69
C GLU A 182 12.11 6.91 -22.23
N ASP A 183 12.40 5.90 -21.37
CA ASP A 183 12.04 5.97 -19.96
C ASP A 183 12.74 7.13 -19.25
N GLU A 184 14.05 7.30 -19.47
CA GLU A 184 14.81 8.44 -18.90
C GLU A 184 14.21 9.78 -19.32
N ARG A 185 13.87 9.96 -20.60
CA ARG A 185 13.25 11.19 -21.10
C ARG A 185 11.90 11.46 -20.43
N LYS A 186 11.08 10.41 -20.23
CA LYS A 186 9.80 10.53 -19.53
C LYS A 186 10.00 10.92 -18.06
N VAL A 187 10.97 10.30 -17.38
CA VAL A 187 11.31 10.64 -15.98
C VAL A 187 11.75 12.09 -15.87
N LEU A 188 12.62 12.57 -16.76
CA LEU A 188 13.07 13.96 -16.80
C LEU A 188 11.91 14.93 -17.04
N ALA A 189 11.07 14.64 -18.04
CA ALA A 189 9.90 15.46 -18.35
C ALA A 189 8.94 15.55 -17.16
N ASN A 190 8.64 14.43 -16.52
CA ASN A 190 7.80 14.38 -15.32
C ASN A 190 8.41 15.18 -14.16
N THR A 191 9.72 15.03 -13.93
CA THR A 191 10.40 15.73 -12.84
C THR A 191 10.38 17.25 -13.04
N LEU A 192 10.66 17.72 -14.26
CA LEU A 192 10.59 19.14 -14.59
C LEU A 192 9.16 19.68 -14.47
N PHE A 193 8.17 18.91 -14.94
CA PHE A 193 6.76 19.26 -14.81
C PHE A 193 6.31 19.31 -13.34
N TYR A 194 6.73 18.35 -12.52
CA TYR A 194 6.48 18.35 -11.08
C TYR A 194 7.05 19.59 -10.40
N LEU A 195 8.33 19.91 -10.64
CA LEU A 195 8.97 21.10 -10.08
C LEU A 195 8.29 22.40 -10.52
N LYS A 196 7.84 22.47 -11.78
CA LYS A 196 7.04 23.59 -12.27
C LYS A 196 5.74 23.75 -11.47
N GLN A 197 5.07 22.65 -11.11
CA GLN A 197 3.85 22.72 -10.31
C GLN A 197 4.11 23.23 -8.88
N LEU A 198 5.30 22.98 -8.35
CA LEU A 198 5.71 23.45 -7.01
C LEU A 198 6.11 24.92 -6.99
N THR A 199 6.53 25.49 -8.12
CA THR A 199 6.96 26.88 -8.20
C THR A 199 5.85 27.82 -7.73
N HIS A 200 6.17 28.70 -6.79
CA HIS A 200 5.27 29.64 -6.14
C HIS A 200 4.16 29.01 -5.27
N LYS A 201 4.18 27.70 -5.03
CA LYS A 201 3.19 26.98 -4.21
C LYS A 201 3.89 26.29 -3.05
N LYS A 202 4.19 27.05 -2.01
CA LYS A 202 4.95 26.57 -0.85
C LYS A 202 4.25 25.46 -0.04
N GLU A 203 2.93 25.41 -0.11
CA GLU A 203 2.10 24.40 0.56
C GLU A 203 2.23 23.01 -0.08
N ILE A 204 2.80 22.93 -1.29
CA ILE A 204 2.97 21.67 -2.00
C ILE A 204 4.44 21.26 -1.93
N LEU A 205 4.81 20.62 -0.81
CA LEU A 205 6.19 20.25 -0.52
C LEU A 205 6.61 18.92 -1.13
N ASP A 206 5.66 18.01 -1.33
CA ASP A 206 5.88 16.70 -1.93
C ASP A 206 4.62 16.21 -2.64
N ASN A 207 4.65 14.98 -3.13
CA ASN A 207 3.53 14.43 -3.86
C ASN A 207 2.29 14.17 -2.98
N SER A 208 2.46 13.83 -1.72
CA SER A 208 1.34 13.59 -0.82
C SER A 208 0.56 14.87 -0.54
N ALA A 209 1.23 16.02 -0.50
CA ALA A 209 0.60 17.31 -0.35
C ALA A 209 -0.30 17.72 -1.54
N ARG A 210 -0.26 16.98 -2.63
CA ARG A 210 -1.17 17.16 -3.78
C ARG A 210 -2.53 16.55 -3.58
N ASP A 211 -2.64 15.57 -2.73
CA ASP A 211 -3.92 15.03 -2.31
C ASP A 211 -4.43 15.83 -1.13
N ILE A 212 -5.38 16.72 -1.39
CA ILE A 212 -6.02 17.57 -0.38
C ILE A 212 -7.50 17.20 -0.17
N ALA A 213 -7.95 16.12 -0.80
CA ALA A 213 -9.32 15.64 -0.65
C ALA A 213 -9.41 14.69 0.54
N ASN A 214 -10.46 14.85 1.32
CA ASN A 214 -10.73 13.94 2.42
C ASN A 214 -11.17 12.56 1.89
N PRO A 215 -10.69 11.46 2.48
CA PRO A 215 -11.19 10.13 2.15
C PRO A 215 -12.64 9.94 2.62
N ASN A 216 -13.30 8.90 2.11
CA ASN A 216 -14.64 8.55 2.55
C ASN A 216 -14.64 7.97 3.98
N ASN A 217 -15.75 8.07 4.67
CA ASN A 217 -15.93 7.48 6.01
C ASN A 217 -16.01 5.95 5.95
N PRO A 218 -15.56 5.24 6.99
CA PRO A 218 -16.00 3.88 7.23
C PRO A 218 -17.52 3.82 7.38
N THR A 219 -18.15 2.83 6.78
CA THR A 219 -19.60 2.62 6.86
C THR A 219 -19.92 1.14 7.08
N ASN A 220 -21.16 0.83 7.45
CA ASN A 220 -21.63 -0.55 7.66
C ASN A 220 -20.73 -1.34 8.62
N ILE A 221 -20.34 -0.71 9.73
CA ILE A 221 -19.51 -1.32 10.74
C ILE A 221 -20.28 -2.44 11.45
N THR A 222 -19.70 -3.62 11.50
CA THR A 222 -20.21 -4.74 12.28
C THR A 222 -19.27 -5.06 13.44
N THR A 223 -19.81 -5.60 14.52
CA THR A 223 -19.05 -5.96 15.72
C THR A 223 -18.92 -7.46 15.85
N ALA A 224 -17.78 -7.92 16.40
CA ALA A 224 -17.56 -9.29 16.82
C ALA A 224 -16.84 -9.29 18.18
N VAL A 225 -17.30 -10.11 19.12
CA VAL A 225 -16.62 -10.30 20.41
C VAL A 225 -15.71 -11.50 20.28
N ASN A 226 -14.45 -11.34 20.67
CA ASN A 226 -13.44 -12.39 20.68
C ASN A 226 -13.56 -13.26 21.96
N GLU A 227 -12.87 -14.38 22.00
CA GLU A 227 -12.83 -15.28 23.16
C GLU A 227 -12.28 -14.61 24.44
N ASP A 228 -11.40 -13.62 24.25
CA ASP A 228 -10.81 -12.80 25.33
C ASP A 228 -11.69 -11.62 25.78
N ASN A 229 -12.94 -11.56 25.33
CA ASN A 229 -13.91 -10.48 25.54
C ASN A 229 -13.57 -9.13 24.88
N THR A 230 -12.51 -9.04 24.09
CA THR A 230 -12.28 -7.86 23.28
C THR A 230 -13.24 -7.79 22.10
N THR A 231 -13.51 -6.59 21.61
CA THR A 231 -14.42 -6.35 20.49
C THR A 231 -13.62 -5.98 19.25
N ASN A 232 -13.89 -6.66 18.16
CA ASN A 232 -13.44 -6.26 16.82
C ASN A 232 -14.58 -5.55 16.10
N ILE A 233 -14.23 -4.47 15.39
CA ILE A 233 -15.10 -3.87 14.37
C ILE A 233 -14.63 -4.29 12.99
N ARG A 234 -15.60 -4.57 12.11
CA ARG A 234 -15.34 -5.02 10.75
C ARG A 234 -16.10 -4.15 9.77
N PHE A 235 -15.42 -3.72 8.72
CA PHE A 235 -16.00 -2.94 7.63
C PHE A 235 -15.11 -3.06 6.38
N ARG A 236 -15.63 -2.66 5.24
CA ARG A 236 -14.83 -2.55 4.03
C ARG A 236 -14.03 -1.26 4.08
N ARG A 237 -12.76 -1.30 3.68
CA ARG A 237 -11.92 -0.09 3.57
C ARG A 237 -12.63 0.95 2.72
N PRO A 238 -12.79 2.18 3.21
CA PRO A 238 -13.36 3.28 2.44
C PRO A 238 -12.47 3.66 1.26
N GLU A 239 -13.09 4.17 0.23
CA GLU A 239 -12.38 4.72 -0.92
C GLU A 239 -11.84 6.11 -0.59
N ASP A 240 -10.68 6.41 -1.15
CA ASP A 240 -10.11 7.73 -1.23
C ASP A 240 -10.20 8.18 -2.68
N ASN A 241 -11.08 9.12 -2.97
CA ASN A 241 -11.31 9.63 -4.33
C ASN A 241 -10.20 10.58 -4.78
N GLY A 242 -9.39 11.09 -3.83
CA GLY A 242 -8.29 11.98 -4.09
C GLY A 242 -8.69 13.34 -4.66
N SER A 243 -7.69 14.13 -5.00
CA SER A 243 -7.84 15.46 -5.57
C SER A 243 -7.67 15.44 -7.08
N THR A 244 -8.59 16.07 -7.81
CA THR A 244 -8.51 16.21 -9.27
C THR A 244 -8.02 17.60 -9.64
N TYR A 245 -7.03 17.66 -10.52
CA TYR A 245 -6.41 18.87 -11.04
C TYR A 245 -6.55 18.95 -12.54
N GLU A 246 -6.86 20.13 -13.05
CA GLU A 246 -6.83 20.41 -14.47
C GLU A 246 -5.50 21.10 -14.85
N TYR A 247 -4.95 20.73 -15.99
CA TYR A 247 -3.71 21.28 -16.51
C TYR A 247 -3.69 21.27 -18.04
N TYR A 248 -2.83 22.07 -18.62
CA TYR A 248 -2.53 22.03 -20.05
C TYR A 248 -1.02 22.13 -20.27
N LEU A 249 -0.57 21.60 -21.39
CA LEU A 249 0.83 21.63 -21.78
C LEU A 249 1.04 22.80 -22.75
N LYS A 250 2.08 23.59 -22.50
CA LYS A 250 2.61 24.58 -23.47
C LYS A 250 3.95 24.07 -23.97
N GLY A 251 4.20 24.22 -25.23
CA GLY A 251 5.44 23.78 -25.83
C GLY A 251 5.73 24.48 -27.16
N LEU A 252 6.82 24.08 -27.78
CA LEU A 252 7.23 24.50 -29.11
C LEU A 252 7.20 23.30 -30.04
N ASP A 253 6.60 23.49 -31.20
CA ASP A 253 6.73 22.60 -32.36
C ASP A 253 7.51 23.33 -33.41
N GLY A 254 8.81 23.08 -33.46
CA GLY A 254 9.75 23.94 -34.18
C GLY A 254 9.80 25.36 -33.60
N ALA A 255 9.45 26.35 -34.36
CA ALA A 255 9.32 27.74 -33.92
C ALA A 255 7.89 28.12 -33.49
N ARG A 256 6.93 27.20 -33.56
CA ARG A 256 5.53 27.46 -33.27
C ARG A 256 5.19 27.10 -31.84
N GLU A 257 4.68 28.06 -31.08
CA GLU A 257 4.08 27.79 -29.79
C GLU A 257 2.76 27.01 -29.94
N PHE A 258 2.55 26.01 -29.07
CA PHE A 258 1.26 25.33 -28.97
C PHE A 258 0.81 25.26 -27.51
N THR A 259 -0.49 25.15 -27.34
CA THR A 259 -1.12 24.83 -26.05
C THR A 259 -2.01 23.63 -26.28
N SER A 260 -1.86 22.60 -25.45
CA SER A 260 -2.75 21.42 -25.51
C SER A 260 -4.15 21.76 -25.02
N ASP A 261 -5.12 20.88 -25.32
CA ASP A 261 -6.41 20.87 -24.63
C ASP A 261 -6.22 20.68 -23.13
N THR A 262 -7.19 21.11 -22.34
CA THR A 262 -7.22 20.86 -20.89
C THR A 262 -7.26 19.36 -20.64
N LYS A 263 -6.39 18.91 -19.76
CA LYS A 263 -6.28 17.54 -19.26
C LYS A 263 -6.57 17.52 -17.77
N SER A 264 -7.06 16.42 -17.25
CA SER A 264 -7.25 16.24 -15.83
C SER A 264 -6.39 15.12 -15.28
N ALA A 265 -6.03 15.24 -14.01
CA ALA A 265 -5.26 14.27 -13.26
C ALA A 265 -5.84 14.13 -11.86
N THR A 266 -6.14 12.91 -11.45
CA THR A 266 -6.57 12.61 -10.08
C THR A 266 -5.44 11.96 -9.31
N ILE A 267 -5.14 12.49 -8.14
CA ILE A 267 -4.11 12.01 -7.23
C ILE A 267 -4.78 11.55 -5.97
N THR A 268 -4.54 10.30 -5.59
CA THR A 268 -5.04 9.68 -4.39
C THR A 268 -3.88 9.04 -3.62
N THR A 269 -3.86 9.19 -2.32
CA THR A 269 -2.86 8.58 -1.44
C THR A 269 -3.40 7.34 -0.73
N GLY A 270 -4.70 7.09 -0.84
CA GLY A 270 -5.42 5.97 -0.26
C GLY A 270 -5.49 6.02 1.26
N VAL A 271 -6.52 5.40 1.83
CA VAL A 271 -6.66 5.30 3.29
C VAL A 271 -5.51 4.49 3.86
N LYS A 272 -4.82 5.02 4.89
CA LYS A 272 -3.65 4.42 5.55
C LYS A 272 -3.90 4.05 7.00
N LYS A 273 -4.74 4.81 7.68
CA LYS A 273 -5.07 4.56 9.08
C LYS A 273 -6.47 5.05 9.43
N TYR A 274 -6.92 4.67 10.60
CA TYR A 274 -8.16 5.13 11.20
C TYR A 274 -7.89 5.80 12.54
N LYS A 275 -8.68 6.82 12.86
CA LYS A 275 -8.77 7.39 14.20
C LYS A 275 -10.12 7.03 14.78
N TYR A 276 -10.17 6.51 16.00
CA TYR A 276 -11.43 6.12 16.63
C TYR A 276 -11.46 6.42 18.12
N GLN A 277 -12.68 6.58 18.63
CA GLN A 277 -13.02 6.64 20.06
C GLN A 277 -14.26 5.80 20.32
N VAL A 278 -14.33 5.19 21.51
CA VAL A 278 -15.56 4.55 21.99
C VAL A 278 -16.05 5.37 23.18
N VAL A 279 -17.27 5.89 23.07
CA VAL A 279 -17.88 6.77 24.08
C VAL A 279 -19.21 6.21 24.60
N GLU A 280 -19.61 6.67 25.78
CA GLU A 280 -20.93 6.38 26.35
C GLU A 280 -21.97 7.42 25.93
N GLY A 281 -23.13 6.96 25.49
CA GLY A 281 -24.18 7.86 25.03
C GLY A 281 -23.82 8.55 23.71
N THR A 282 -24.46 9.65 23.43
CA THR A 282 -24.33 10.43 22.18
C THR A 282 -23.41 11.63 22.32
N ALA A 283 -22.46 11.58 23.25
CA ALA A 283 -21.47 12.64 23.42
C ALA A 283 -20.60 12.79 22.16
N ASP A 284 -20.23 14.01 21.84
CA ASP A 284 -19.25 14.27 20.79
C ASP A 284 -17.87 13.72 21.19
N PRO A 285 -17.06 13.30 20.22
CA PRO A 285 -15.72 12.79 20.50
C PRO A 285 -14.83 13.89 21.11
N ALA A 286 -14.09 13.55 22.16
CA ALA A 286 -13.12 14.47 22.76
C ALA A 286 -11.91 14.66 21.82
N GLU A 287 -11.33 15.87 21.80
CA GLU A 287 -10.19 16.18 20.92
C GLU A 287 -8.97 15.30 21.19
N ASP A 288 -8.69 14.96 22.43
CA ASP A 288 -7.54 14.21 22.90
C ASP A 288 -7.77 12.70 23.08
N GLY A 289 -8.99 12.23 22.82
CA GLY A 289 -9.38 10.83 23.02
C GLY A 289 -9.15 9.89 21.82
N TRP A 290 -8.64 10.38 20.71
CA TRP A 290 -8.50 9.60 19.50
C TRP A 290 -7.35 8.58 19.59
N ARG A 291 -7.69 7.32 19.26
CA ARG A 291 -6.72 6.23 19.07
C ARG A 291 -6.48 6.02 17.60
N GLU A 292 -5.23 5.78 17.22
CA GLU A 292 -4.86 5.52 15.82
C GLU A 292 -4.61 4.03 15.61
N VAL A 293 -4.98 3.52 14.43
CA VAL A 293 -4.72 2.15 13.98
C VAL A 293 -4.49 2.14 12.48
N GLU A 294 -3.48 1.41 12.04
CA GLU A 294 -3.17 1.23 10.61
C GLU A 294 -4.21 0.34 9.93
N THR A 295 -4.34 0.50 8.60
CA THR A 295 -5.17 -0.38 7.77
C THR A 295 -4.63 -1.81 7.78
N THR A 296 -5.52 -2.81 7.76
CA THR A 296 -5.17 -4.23 7.74
C THR A 296 -5.37 -4.89 6.38
N GLY A 297 -6.18 -4.30 5.53
CA GLY A 297 -6.49 -4.82 4.20
C GLY A 297 -7.77 -4.21 3.61
N ASP A 298 -8.33 -4.79 2.56
CA ASP A 298 -9.57 -4.30 1.96
C ASP A 298 -10.80 -4.55 2.84
N ASN A 299 -10.73 -5.60 3.66
CA ASN A 299 -11.71 -5.90 4.70
C ASN A 299 -11.03 -5.67 6.05
N GLU A 300 -11.38 -4.59 6.68
CA GLU A 300 -10.80 -4.18 7.95
C GLU A 300 -11.36 -5.00 9.11
N ASN A 301 -10.48 -5.34 10.06
CA ASN A 301 -10.82 -6.08 11.27
C ASN A 301 -10.04 -5.51 12.45
N LEU A 302 -10.55 -4.42 13.03
CA LEU A 302 -9.85 -3.63 14.03
C LEU A 302 -10.29 -4.01 15.44
N ASN A 303 -9.33 -4.34 16.31
CA ASN A 303 -9.60 -4.57 17.73
C ASN A 303 -9.71 -3.23 18.47
N ILE A 304 -10.88 -2.97 19.05
CA ILE A 304 -11.17 -1.72 19.80
C ILE A 304 -11.11 -1.91 21.32
N GLY A 305 -10.68 -3.10 21.78
CA GLY A 305 -10.62 -3.45 23.19
C GLY A 305 -11.94 -3.98 23.76
N GLU A 306 -12.03 -4.07 25.07
CA GLU A 306 -13.25 -4.51 25.74
C GLU A 306 -14.34 -3.44 25.65
N VAL A 307 -15.54 -3.84 25.28
CA VAL A 307 -16.74 -2.99 25.23
C VAL A 307 -17.80 -3.55 26.18
N ASN A 308 -18.16 -2.76 27.17
CA ASN A 308 -19.28 -3.12 28.04
C ASN A 308 -20.61 -2.78 27.33
N TYR A 309 -21.33 -3.81 26.92
CA TYR A 309 -22.62 -3.69 26.22
C TYR A 309 -23.83 -3.55 27.17
N THR A 310 -23.60 -3.58 28.50
CA THR A 310 -24.66 -3.39 29.48
C THR A 310 -24.72 -1.94 29.95
N GLY A 311 -25.92 -1.47 30.32
CA GLY A 311 -26.12 -0.08 30.78
C GLY A 311 -26.24 0.94 29.66
N THR A 312 -25.55 2.09 29.78
CA THR A 312 -25.61 3.17 28.78
C THR A 312 -25.05 2.67 27.42
N PRO A 313 -25.78 2.92 26.32
CA PRO A 313 -25.29 2.54 25.00
C PRO A 313 -23.91 3.11 24.69
N LYS A 314 -23.07 2.31 24.04
CA LYS A 314 -21.75 2.72 23.55
C LYS A 314 -21.83 3.06 22.07
N TYR A 315 -21.07 4.06 21.67
CA TYR A 315 -20.93 4.49 20.29
C TYR A 315 -19.47 4.50 19.91
N ILE A 316 -19.19 4.12 18.68
CA ILE A 316 -17.88 4.37 18.07
C ILE A 316 -17.99 5.62 17.23
N HIS A 317 -17.04 6.52 17.43
CA HIS A 317 -16.70 7.59 16.49
C HIS A 317 -15.45 7.16 15.74
N ILE A 318 -15.48 7.20 14.42
CA ILE A 318 -14.36 6.77 13.60
C ILE A 318 -14.24 7.65 12.38
N LYS A 319 -13.01 7.92 11.97
CA LYS A 319 -12.67 8.60 10.73
C LYS A 319 -11.50 7.93 10.04
N SER A 320 -11.48 8.00 8.72
CA SER A 320 -10.39 7.56 7.89
C SER A 320 -9.32 8.63 7.77
N VAL A 321 -8.07 8.22 7.63
CA VAL A 321 -6.95 9.12 7.34
C VAL A 321 -6.20 8.56 6.14
N ASP A 322 -5.99 9.38 5.13
CA ASP A 322 -5.26 9.01 3.93
C ASP A 322 -3.74 9.14 4.08
N GLY A 323 -2.98 8.84 3.03
CA GLY A 323 -1.53 8.95 3.03
C GLY A 323 -1.00 10.38 3.00
N ALA A 324 -1.83 11.37 2.70
CA ALA A 324 -1.51 12.80 2.76
C ALA A 324 -1.84 13.42 4.13
N GLY A 325 -2.54 12.67 4.99
CA GLY A 325 -2.97 13.13 6.30
C GLY A 325 -4.34 13.80 6.32
N ASN A 326 -5.07 13.79 5.20
CA ASN A 326 -6.45 14.31 5.20
C ASN A 326 -7.35 13.34 5.96
N GLU A 327 -8.29 13.89 6.70
CA GLU A 327 -9.21 13.14 7.55
C GLU A 327 -10.63 13.23 7.00
N SER A 328 -11.36 12.10 7.01
CA SER A 328 -12.79 12.11 6.71
C SER A 328 -13.59 12.83 7.79
N GLU A 329 -14.84 13.11 7.50
CA GLU A 329 -15.81 13.45 8.54
C GLU A 329 -15.91 12.31 9.56
N VAL A 330 -16.37 12.62 10.76
CA VAL A 330 -16.58 11.60 11.80
C VAL A 330 -17.81 10.78 11.47
N TYR A 331 -17.65 9.48 11.36
CA TYR A 331 -18.76 8.54 11.31
C TYR A 331 -19.05 8.03 12.71
N THR A 332 -20.32 8.09 13.11
CA THR A 332 -20.78 7.67 14.44
C THR A 332 -21.75 6.51 14.29
N GLN A 333 -21.49 5.41 14.99
CA GLN A 333 -22.39 4.27 15.03
C GLN A 333 -22.52 3.70 16.43
N LYS A 334 -23.74 3.35 16.81
CA LYS A 334 -23.99 2.59 18.04
C LYS A 334 -23.34 1.22 17.93
N LEU A 335 -22.58 0.84 18.95
CA LEU A 335 -22.04 -0.51 19.08
C LEU A 335 -23.12 -1.44 19.64
N GLU A 336 -23.47 -2.42 18.88
CA GLU A 336 -24.43 -3.43 19.32
C GLU A 336 -23.68 -4.72 19.66
N LYS A 337 -24.06 -5.33 20.78
CA LYS A 337 -23.52 -6.64 21.11
C LYS A 337 -23.79 -7.58 19.94
N PRO A 338 -22.76 -8.23 19.41
CA PRO A 338 -22.96 -9.22 18.36
C PRO A 338 -23.99 -10.22 18.78
N ASN A 339 -24.83 -10.57 17.85
CA ASN A 339 -25.82 -11.60 18.08
C ASN A 339 -25.12 -12.94 18.21
N THR A 340 -24.78 -13.37 19.42
CA THR A 340 -24.15 -14.65 19.73
C THR A 340 -25.18 -15.77 19.72
N GLN A 341 -25.98 -15.85 18.67
CA GLN A 341 -26.87 -16.98 18.49
C GLN A 341 -26.04 -18.23 18.16
N GLU A 342 -26.18 -19.25 18.99
CA GLU A 342 -25.60 -20.56 18.71
C GLU A 342 -26.48 -21.29 17.71
N ILE A 343 -25.86 -22.01 16.78
CA ILE A 343 -26.56 -22.90 15.86
C ILE A 343 -26.53 -24.29 16.48
N GLU A 344 -27.72 -24.86 16.68
CA GLU A 344 -27.89 -26.27 17.02
C GLU A 344 -27.91 -27.08 15.73
N ILE A 345 -27.01 -28.07 15.65
CA ILE A 345 -26.89 -28.95 14.50
C ILE A 345 -27.19 -30.38 14.98
N THR A 346 -28.07 -31.06 14.27
CA THR A 346 -28.32 -32.48 14.46
C THR A 346 -28.08 -33.25 13.18
N LYS A 347 -27.41 -34.40 13.28
CA LYS A 347 -27.19 -35.30 12.15
C LYS A 347 -27.71 -36.68 12.53
N GLU A 348 -28.59 -37.23 11.74
CA GLU A 348 -29.20 -38.55 11.96
C GLU A 348 -29.20 -39.37 10.68
N VAL A 349 -29.21 -40.68 10.84
CA VAL A 349 -29.46 -41.61 9.74
C VAL A 349 -30.95 -41.85 9.65
N VAL A 350 -31.53 -41.60 8.47
CA VAL A 350 -32.95 -41.87 8.21
C VAL A 350 -33.14 -43.36 8.05
N ASN A 351 -34.06 -43.95 8.83
CA ASN A 351 -34.35 -45.41 8.83
C ASN A 351 -33.09 -46.26 9.10
N PRO A 352 -32.46 -46.15 10.26
CA PRO A 352 -31.25 -46.89 10.60
C PRO A 352 -31.51 -48.41 10.59
N LYS A 353 -30.56 -49.19 10.07
CA LYS A 353 -30.54 -50.66 10.13
C LYS A 353 -29.64 -51.14 11.29
N ASN A 354 -29.91 -52.33 11.79
CA ASN A 354 -29.05 -52.93 12.81
C ASN A 354 -27.66 -53.33 12.27
N GLU A 355 -27.58 -53.68 11.00
CA GLU A 355 -26.34 -54.00 10.29
C GLU A 355 -26.32 -53.42 8.89
N TYR A 356 -25.16 -52.98 8.46
CA TYR A 356 -24.91 -52.46 7.10
C TYR A 356 -23.85 -53.31 6.40
N LYS A 357 -24.04 -53.55 5.12
CA LYS A 357 -23.14 -54.29 4.23
C LYS A 357 -22.51 -53.33 3.20
N VAL A 358 -21.41 -53.78 2.62
CA VAL A 358 -20.79 -53.09 1.47
C VAL A 358 -21.82 -52.92 0.33
N GLY A 359 -21.92 -51.72 -0.21
CA GLY A 359 -22.93 -51.34 -1.21
C GLY A 359 -24.26 -50.86 -0.64
N ASP A 360 -24.50 -51.00 0.66
CA ASP A 360 -25.66 -50.39 1.31
C ASP A 360 -25.61 -48.87 1.28
N ARG A 361 -26.80 -48.26 1.22
CA ARG A 361 -26.95 -46.81 1.27
C ARG A 361 -27.45 -46.38 2.64
N LEU A 362 -26.84 -45.29 3.13
CA LEU A 362 -27.19 -44.59 4.36
C LEU A 362 -27.71 -43.21 3.95
N THR A 363 -28.95 -42.89 4.29
CA THR A 363 -29.48 -41.54 4.10
C THR A 363 -29.22 -40.73 5.37
N TYR A 364 -28.39 -39.73 5.30
CA TYR A 364 -28.19 -38.77 6.37
C TYR A 364 -29.15 -37.59 6.20
N LYS A 365 -29.67 -37.15 7.35
CA LYS A 365 -30.41 -35.90 7.48
C LYS A 365 -29.65 -34.99 8.44
N VAL A 366 -29.29 -33.80 7.98
CA VAL A 366 -28.65 -32.76 8.80
C VAL A 366 -29.65 -31.62 8.94
N LYS A 367 -30.00 -31.31 10.19
CA LYS A 367 -30.88 -30.21 10.56
C LYS A 367 -30.07 -29.16 11.31
N PHE A 368 -30.38 -27.91 11.08
CA PHE A 368 -29.80 -26.78 11.78
C PHE A 368 -30.87 -25.75 12.07
N LYS A 369 -30.84 -25.25 13.30
CA LYS A 369 -31.69 -24.18 13.80
C LYS A 369 -30.89 -23.28 14.73
N ILE A 370 -31.34 -22.04 14.90
CA ILE A 370 -30.81 -21.20 15.97
C ILE A 370 -31.24 -21.81 17.29
N LYS A 371 -30.26 -22.02 18.19
CA LYS A 371 -30.50 -22.56 19.54
C LYS A 371 -31.44 -21.63 20.30
N GLU A 372 -32.45 -22.17 20.92
CA GLU A 372 -33.38 -21.38 21.70
C GLU A 372 -32.69 -20.81 22.93
N ASN A 373 -32.61 -19.49 22.97
CA ASN A 373 -32.25 -18.77 24.16
C ASN A 373 -33.20 -17.59 24.34
N ASP A 374 -33.64 -17.32 25.55
CA ASP A 374 -34.72 -16.39 25.86
C ASP A 374 -34.46 -14.91 25.49
N THR A 375 -33.21 -14.54 25.15
CA THR A 375 -32.79 -13.15 25.00
C THR A 375 -32.55 -12.75 23.56
N ASN A 376 -32.46 -13.71 22.61
CA ASN A 376 -32.06 -13.39 21.25
C ASN A 376 -32.91 -14.09 20.18
N LYS A 377 -33.85 -13.33 19.61
CA LYS A 377 -34.78 -13.81 18.57
C LYS A 377 -34.45 -13.31 17.17
N GLY A 378 -33.20 -12.97 16.91
CA GLY A 378 -32.78 -12.42 15.64
C GLY A 378 -32.57 -13.47 14.55
N ARG A 379 -31.78 -13.10 13.56
CA ARG A 379 -31.35 -13.96 12.43
C ARG A 379 -29.85 -14.04 12.37
N ILE A 380 -29.32 -15.13 11.87
CA ILE A 380 -27.91 -15.30 11.49
C ILE A 380 -27.81 -15.29 9.97
N SER A 381 -26.84 -14.60 9.42
CA SER A 381 -26.58 -14.55 7.97
C SER A 381 -25.22 -15.14 7.63
N ASN A 382 -25.05 -15.59 6.37
CA ASN A 382 -23.81 -16.13 5.83
C ASN A 382 -23.20 -17.28 6.65
N ILE A 383 -24.04 -18.28 6.96
CA ILE A 383 -23.62 -19.46 7.73
C ILE A 383 -22.95 -20.43 6.76
N GLU A 384 -21.76 -20.87 7.12
CA GLU A 384 -21.04 -21.92 6.41
C GLU A 384 -20.97 -23.16 7.33
N LEU A 385 -21.43 -24.30 6.81
CA LEU A 385 -21.45 -25.57 7.51
C LEU A 385 -20.68 -26.60 6.68
N VAL A 386 -19.70 -27.26 7.33
CA VAL A 386 -18.91 -28.29 6.67
C VAL A 386 -19.18 -29.63 7.35
N ASP A 387 -19.74 -30.57 6.59
CA ASP A 387 -19.89 -31.94 7.00
C ASP A 387 -18.77 -32.80 6.41
N THR A 388 -17.97 -33.43 7.27
CA THR A 388 -16.85 -34.25 6.85
C THR A 388 -17.16 -35.73 6.99
N TYR A 389 -16.75 -36.53 6.02
CA TYR A 389 -16.89 -37.98 6.05
C TYR A 389 -15.59 -38.67 5.63
N ASN A 390 -15.37 -39.87 6.14
CA ASN A 390 -14.20 -40.65 5.76
C ASN A 390 -14.41 -41.30 4.39
N SER A 391 -13.79 -40.72 3.37
CA SER A 391 -13.87 -41.16 1.97
C SER A 391 -13.27 -42.55 1.70
N SER A 392 -12.60 -43.16 2.69
CA SER A 392 -12.14 -44.55 2.63
C SER A 392 -13.27 -45.53 2.87
N TYR A 393 -14.30 -45.14 3.61
CA TYR A 393 -15.42 -45.99 4.00
C TYR A 393 -16.74 -45.59 3.36
N LEU A 394 -16.89 -44.33 3.01
CA LEU A 394 -18.14 -43.79 2.49
C LEU A 394 -17.89 -43.01 1.21
N LYS A 395 -18.84 -43.10 0.29
CA LYS A 395 -18.89 -42.33 -0.97
C LYS A 395 -20.24 -41.65 -1.07
N LEU A 396 -20.23 -40.37 -1.33
CA LEU A 396 -21.44 -39.61 -1.63
C LEU A 396 -22.08 -40.15 -2.92
N VAL A 397 -23.37 -40.47 -2.86
CA VAL A 397 -24.13 -40.91 -4.02
C VAL A 397 -24.48 -39.68 -4.89
N ASN A 398 -24.12 -39.71 -6.16
CA ASN A 398 -24.36 -38.60 -7.08
C ASN A 398 -25.84 -38.26 -7.16
N ASN A 399 -26.18 -36.97 -7.16
CA ASN A 399 -27.54 -36.44 -7.26
C ASN A 399 -28.49 -36.86 -6.12
N SER A 400 -27.96 -37.32 -4.99
CA SER A 400 -28.79 -37.74 -3.85
C SER A 400 -29.14 -36.58 -2.90
N ILE A 401 -28.56 -35.39 -3.11
CA ILE A 401 -28.73 -34.27 -2.18
C ILE A 401 -30.11 -33.65 -2.38
N VAL A 402 -30.89 -33.66 -1.31
CA VAL A 402 -32.16 -32.91 -1.22
C VAL A 402 -31.94 -31.75 -0.24
N LYS A 403 -32.24 -30.56 -0.68
CA LYS A 403 -32.05 -29.32 0.08
C LYS A 403 -33.25 -28.40 -0.02
N GLN A 404 -33.46 -27.59 1.01
CA GLN A 404 -34.47 -26.53 0.99
C GLN A 404 -34.00 -25.32 0.13
N ASN A 405 -34.97 -24.51 -0.34
CA ASN A 405 -34.69 -23.32 -1.11
C ASN A 405 -33.76 -22.35 -0.35
N GLY A 406 -32.84 -21.74 -1.07
CA GLY A 406 -31.87 -20.79 -0.53
C GLY A 406 -30.66 -21.44 0.14
N ILE A 407 -30.52 -22.78 0.10
CA ILE A 407 -29.33 -23.46 0.57
C ILE A 407 -28.44 -23.80 -0.63
N GLU A 408 -27.17 -23.42 -0.57
CA GLU A 408 -26.17 -23.82 -1.56
C GLU A 408 -25.32 -24.97 -0.98
N VAL A 409 -25.06 -25.98 -1.81
CA VAL A 409 -24.27 -27.16 -1.42
C VAL A 409 -23.18 -27.39 -2.43
N ASN A 410 -21.93 -27.41 -1.95
CA ASN A 410 -20.73 -27.72 -2.73
C ASN A 410 -20.15 -29.08 -2.27
N THR A 411 -19.95 -29.97 -3.23
CA THR A 411 -19.41 -31.33 -3.04
C THR A 411 -18.15 -31.57 -3.89
N SER A 412 -17.54 -30.52 -4.41
CA SER A 412 -16.36 -30.63 -5.27
C SER A 412 -15.15 -31.24 -4.56
N THR A 413 -15.11 -31.15 -3.24
CA THR A 413 -14.04 -31.73 -2.42
C THR A 413 -14.44 -33.09 -1.87
N ILE A 414 -13.70 -34.14 -2.21
CA ILE A 414 -13.93 -35.50 -1.69
C ILE A 414 -13.74 -35.50 -0.16
N GLY A 415 -14.66 -36.13 0.53
CA GLY A 415 -14.65 -36.22 2.01
C GLY A 415 -15.31 -35.02 2.69
N LYS A 416 -15.89 -34.08 1.96
CA LYS A 416 -16.58 -32.92 2.52
C LYS A 416 -17.86 -32.61 1.76
N ILE A 417 -18.88 -32.17 2.51
CA ILE A 417 -20.09 -31.53 1.99
C ILE A 417 -20.13 -30.13 2.62
N GLN A 418 -19.97 -29.11 1.82
CA GLN A 418 -19.97 -27.72 2.28
C GLN A 418 -21.32 -27.09 1.95
N THR A 419 -21.98 -26.54 2.95
CA THR A 419 -23.31 -25.96 2.83
C THR A 419 -23.26 -24.50 3.22
N THR A 420 -23.75 -23.62 2.34
CA THR A 420 -23.88 -22.18 2.60
C THR A 420 -25.34 -21.83 2.76
N ILE A 421 -25.66 -21.14 3.87
CA ILE A 421 -27.00 -20.71 4.22
C ILE A 421 -26.98 -19.19 4.31
N PRO A 422 -27.58 -18.48 3.36
CA PRO A 422 -27.57 -17.02 3.34
C PRO A 422 -28.20 -16.40 4.58
N THR A 423 -29.28 -17.00 5.08
CA THR A 423 -30.00 -16.51 6.27
C THR A 423 -30.73 -17.63 6.96
N LEU A 424 -30.65 -17.65 8.29
CA LEU A 424 -31.41 -18.52 9.18
C LEU A 424 -32.09 -17.65 10.23
N ASN A 425 -33.43 -17.71 10.29
CA ASN A 425 -34.21 -16.94 11.24
C ASN A 425 -34.43 -17.73 12.54
N TYR A 426 -34.62 -17.00 13.65
CA TYR A 426 -35.02 -17.62 14.91
C TYR A 426 -36.34 -18.40 14.73
N GLY A 427 -36.40 -19.62 15.27
CA GLY A 427 -37.54 -20.52 15.12
C GLY A 427 -37.62 -21.25 13.77
N GLU A 428 -36.74 -20.92 12.80
CA GLU A 428 -36.62 -21.64 11.55
C GLU A 428 -35.69 -22.83 11.68
N THR A 429 -36.11 -23.98 11.14
CA THR A 429 -35.24 -25.13 10.97
C THR A 429 -34.99 -25.36 9.51
N LYS A 430 -33.74 -25.42 9.10
CA LYS A 430 -33.35 -25.82 7.73
C LYS A 430 -32.74 -27.20 7.76
N GLU A 431 -32.89 -27.93 6.65
CA GLU A 431 -32.36 -29.29 6.53
C GLU A 431 -31.79 -29.57 5.14
N ILE A 432 -30.81 -30.49 5.13
CA ILE A 432 -30.31 -31.16 3.94
C ILE A 432 -30.38 -32.67 4.19
N GLN A 433 -30.59 -33.43 3.12
CA GLN A 433 -30.48 -34.90 3.14
C GLN A 433 -29.56 -35.32 1.98
N TYR A 434 -28.81 -36.39 2.19
CA TYR A 434 -27.96 -36.97 1.16
C TYR A 434 -27.68 -38.44 1.46
N ASP A 435 -27.45 -39.24 0.42
CA ASP A 435 -27.13 -40.64 0.51
C ASP A 435 -25.63 -40.90 0.47
N MET A 436 -25.15 -41.78 1.33
CA MET A 436 -23.79 -42.30 1.32
C MET A 436 -23.83 -43.80 1.04
N GLU A 437 -22.93 -44.28 0.19
CA GLU A 437 -22.71 -45.70 -0.11
C GLU A 437 -21.53 -46.21 0.72
N ILE A 438 -21.69 -47.39 1.34
CA ILE A 438 -20.63 -48.05 2.10
C ILE A 438 -19.67 -48.74 1.13
N LEU A 439 -18.39 -48.41 1.26
CA LEU A 439 -17.32 -48.91 0.38
C LEU A 439 -16.67 -50.17 0.97
N ASP A 440 -16.21 -51.06 0.06
CA ASP A 440 -15.37 -52.19 0.41
C ASP A 440 -13.95 -51.73 0.78
N THR A 441 -13.63 -51.80 2.08
CA THR A 441 -12.31 -51.44 2.58
C THR A 441 -11.27 -52.56 2.45
N ALA A 442 -11.69 -53.79 2.21
CA ALA A 442 -10.83 -54.97 2.13
C ALA A 442 -9.95 -54.95 0.84
N ASN A 443 -10.43 -54.35 -0.24
CA ASN A 443 -9.68 -54.26 -1.49
C ASN A 443 -8.59 -53.16 -1.53
N ARG A 444 -8.58 -52.21 -0.61
CA ARG A 444 -7.54 -51.18 -0.56
C ARG A 444 -6.27 -51.64 0.17
N LYS A 445 -6.36 -52.53 1.12
CA LYS A 445 -5.18 -53.11 1.81
C LYS A 445 -4.34 -54.01 0.90
N ARG A 446 -4.90 -54.58 -0.17
CA ARG A 446 -4.17 -55.42 -1.13
C ARG A 446 -3.38 -54.68 -2.17
N ARG A 447 -3.60 -53.36 -2.38
CA ARG A 447 -2.85 -52.55 -3.35
C ARG A 447 -1.60 -51.86 -2.78
N CYS A 448 -1.39 -51.91 -1.46
CA CYS A 448 -0.19 -51.31 -0.83
C CYS A 448 0.93 -52.32 -0.58
N ASN A 449 0.76 -53.59 -0.97
CA ASN A 449 1.78 -54.64 -0.81
C ASN A 449 2.10 -55.29 -2.17
N LYS A 450 2.37 -54.50 -3.21
CA LYS A 450 3.10 -54.93 -4.41
C LYS A 450 4.07 -53.85 -4.86
#